data_6a50bf0280837c21e130e950e7b5968c
#
_entry.id   6a50bf0280837c21e130e950e7b5968c
#
_cell.length_a   1.000
_cell.length_b   1.000
_cell.length_c   1.000
_cell.angle_alpha   90.00
_cell.angle_beta   90.00
_cell.angle_gamma   90.00
#
_symmetry.space_group_name_H-M   'P 1'
#
loop_
_entity.id
_entity.type
_entity.pdbx_description
1 polymer ?
#
loop_
_entity_poly.entity_id
_entity_poly.type
_entity_poly.pdbx_seq_one_letter_code
_entity_poly.pdbx_strand_id
1 'polypeptide(L)'
;VAMVMLPSMTKAGYPKPFSATLIAASASTAILIPPSIALILYSIVVPGVDLRALFAAGLFPGILAGIVLLLPAWLLSRRYGWESPEGVERPPLWPSFKQALPALFAPILILGGLRSGLFTPTEAAVVGVAYGVLVGLFVTRELQWGSLWRLCGEAAVISGVVMLIIALAGIFAWAG
;
A
#
# COMPACT_ATOMS: atom_id res chain seq x y z
N VAL A 1 -2.74 5.69 -5.37
CA VAL A 1 -3.50 6.15 -4.19
C VAL A 1 -3.87 7.62 -4.35
N ALA A 2 -2.92 8.54 -4.62
CA ALA A 2 -3.20 9.96 -4.73
C ALA A 2 -4.26 10.32 -5.79
N MET A 3 -4.23 9.67 -6.97
CA MET A 3 -5.20 9.90 -8.05
C MET A 3 -6.65 9.57 -7.65
N VAL A 4 -6.84 8.64 -6.71
CA VAL A 4 -8.18 8.22 -6.24
C VAL A 4 -8.60 9.01 -5.00
N MET A 5 -7.68 9.20 -4.05
CA MET A 5 -7.98 9.82 -2.75
C MET A 5 -8.13 11.34 -2.85
N LEU A 6 -7.29 12.01 -3.64
CA LEU A 6 -7.31 13.47 -3.74
C LEU A 6 -8.65 14.03 -4.23
N PRO A 7 -9.26 13.52 -5.33
CA PRO A 7 -10.58 13.96 -5.76
C PRO A 7 -11.67 13.67 -4.72
N SER A 8 -11.60 12.51 -4.04
CA SER A 8 -12.59 12.13 -3.02
C SER A 8 -12.52 13.05 -1.81
N MET A 9 -11.32 13.38 -1.32
CA MET A 9 -11.13 14.30 -0.21
C MET A 9 -11.57 15.72 -0.54
N THR A 10 -11.25 16.20 -1.75
CA THR A 10 -11.66 17.54 -2.17
C THR A 10 -13.18 17.67 -2.35
N LYS A 11 -13.85 16.62 -2.83
CA LYS A 11 -15.32 16.55 -2.87
C LYS A 11 -15.94 16.53 -1.47
N ALA A 12 -15.25 15.96 -0.49
CA ALA A 12 -15.67 15.93 0.91
C ALA A 12 -15.35 17.25 1.65
N GLY A 13 -14.90 18.30 0.96
CA GLY A 13 -14.66 19.63 1.54
C GLY A 13 -13.24 19.87 2.07
N TYR A 14 -12.33 18.90 1.92
CA TYR A 14 -10.95 19.11 2.35
C TYR A 14 -10.16 20.00 1.38
N PRO A 15 -9.37 20.97 1.87
CA PRO A 15 -8.50 21.77 1.01
C PRO A 15 -7.49 20.91 0.24
N LYS A 16 -7.30 21.21 -1.06
CA LYS A 16 -6.35 20.46 -1.90
C LYS A 16 -4.93 20.37 -1.31
N PRO A 17 -4.33 21.47 -0.79
CA PRO A 17 -2.98 21.39 -0.19
C PRO A 17 -2.92 20.45 1.00
N PHE A 18 -3.92 20.51 1.88
CA PHE A 18 -4.00 19.63 3.04
C PHE A 18 -4.12 18.16 2.62
N SER A 19 -5.03 17.87 1.69
CA SER A 19 -5.23 16.52 1.16
C SER A 19 -3.96 15.97 0.52
N ALA A 20 -3.27 16.78 -0.29
CA ALA A 20 -2.01 16.38 -0.91
C ALA A 20 -0.90 16.10 0.13
N THR A 21 -0.77 16.97 1.14
CA THR A 21 0.21 16.79 2.22
C THR A 21 -0.09 15.54 3.05
N LEU A 22 -1.35 15.32 3.39
CA LEU A 22 -1.75 14.15 4.17
C LEU A 22 -1.50 12.85 3.39
N ILE A 23 -1.81 12.81 2.11
CA ILE A 23 -1.55 11.66 1.23
C ILE A 23 -0.03 11.41 1.12
N ALA A 24 0.78 12.45 0.94
CA ALA A 24 2.23 12.32 0.85
C ALA A 24 2.85 11.81 2.16
N ALA A 25 2.43 12.35 3.30
CA ALA A 25 2.86 11.90 4.62
C ALA A 25 2.43 10.44 4.88
N SER A 26 1.20 10.06 4.51
CA SER A 26 0.74 8.67 4.62
C SER A 26 1.52 7.71 3.73
N ALA A 27 1.91 8.14 2.53
CA ALA A 27 2.74 7.35 1.63
C ALA A 27 4.13 7.08 2.21
N SER A 28 4.71 8.06 2.92
CA SER A 28 6.01 7.89 3.59
C SER A 28 5.93 6.86 4.74
N THR A 29 4.82 6.81 5.47
CA THR A 29 4.64 5.81 6.55
C THR A 29 4.32 4.42 6.02
N ALA A 30 3.80 4.31 4.81
CA ALA A 30 3.50 3.02 4.19
C ALA A 30 4.74 2.14 3.97
N ILE A 31 5.95 2.74 3.92
CA ILE A 31 7.21 2.01 3.82
C ILE A 31 7.45 1.13 5.06
N LEU A 32 6.93 1.51 6.23
CA LEU A 32 7.11 0.77 7.48
C LEU A 32 6.14 -0.40 7.63
N ILE A 33 4.96 -0.31 6.99
CA ILE A 33 3.90 -1.32 7.16
C ILE A 33 4.09 -2.45 6.15
N PRO A 34 4.18 -3.72 6.60
CA PRO A 34 4.29 -4.86 5.69
C PRO A 34 3.02 -5.08 4.83
N PRO A 35 3.18 -5.57 3.60
CA PRO A 35 4.44 -5.86 2.90
C PRO A 35 5.12 -4.61 2.35
N SER A 36 6.42 -4.45 2.64
CA SER A 36 7.21 -3.27 2.25
C SER A 36 8.35 -3.66 1.32
N ILE A 37 8.43 -3.01 0.17
CA ILE A 37 9.49 -3.22 -0.81
C ILE A 37 10.86 -2.88 -0.18
N ALA A 38 10.96 -1.81 0.61
CA ALA A 38 12.20 -1.41 1.24
C ALA A 38 12.73 -2.48 2.22
N LEU A 39 11.85 -3.09 3.02
CA LEU A 39 12.24 -4.16 3.94
C LEU A 39 12.61 -5.44 3.20
N ILE A 40 11.94 -5.74 2.09
CA ILE A 40 12.30 -6.88 1.21
C ILE A 40 13.69 -6.66 0.63
N LEU A 41 13.96 -5.50 0.05
CA LEU A 41 15.26 -5.16 -0.51
C LEU A 41 16.38 -5.22 0.54
N TYR A 42 16.12 -4.69 1.73
CA TYR A 42 17.05 -4.76 2.84
C TYR A 42 17.42 -6.20 3.19
N SER A 43 16.44 -7.09 3.27
CA SER A 43 16.68 -8.51 3.57
C SER A 43 17.47 -9.25 2.46
N ILE A 44 17.41 -8.77 1.23
CA ILE A 44 18.16 -9.34 0.11
C ILE A 44 19.62 -8.87 0.13
N VAL A 45 19.84 -7.58 0.43
CA VAL A 45 21.16 -6.96 0.38
C VAL A 45 22.00 -7.28 1.63
N VAL A 46 21.35 -7.43 2.80
CA VAL A 46 22.05 -7.68 4.08
C VAL A 46 21.95 -9.17 4.43
N PRO A 47 23.07 -9.92 4.37
CA PRO A 47 23.08 -11.34 4.70
C PRO A 47 22.67 -11.60 6.16
N GLY A 48 21.91 -12.67 6.38
CA GLY A 48 21.52 -13.11 7.73
C GLY A 48 20.31 -12.39 8.34
N VAL A 49 19.69 -11.47 7.61
CA VAL A 49 18.50 -10.78 8.05
C VAL A 49 17.24 -11.56 7.65
N ASP A 50 16.42 -11.91 8.65
CA ASP A 50 15.14 -12.56 8.39
C ASP A 50 14.05 -11.53 8.05
N LEU A 51 13.47 -11.65 6.86
CA LEU A 51 12.39 -10.78 6.39
C LEU A 51 11.15 -10.83 7.31
N ARG A 52 10.85 -11.99 7.91
CA ARG A 52 9.71 -12.12 8.81
C ARG A 52 9.90 -11.31 10.08
N ALA A 53 11.13 -11.33 10.62
CA ALA A 53 11.49 -10.50 11.77
C ALA A 53 11.43 -9.01 11.44
N LEU A 54 11.91 -8.59 10.25
CA LEU A 54 11.79 -7.22 9.77
C LEU A 54 10.34 -6.77 9.64
N PHE A 55 9.49 -7.59 9.09
CA PHE A 55 8.06 -7.28 8.97
C PHE A 55 7.38 -7.17 10.34
N ALA A 56 7.72 -8.05 11.28
CA ALA A 56 7.21 -7.97 12.66
C ALA A 56 7.68 -6.69 13.36
N ALA A 57 8.95 -6.33 13.20
CA ALA A 57 9.53 -5.12 13.77
C ALA A 57 8.94 -3.83 13.15
N GLY A 58 8.65 -3.82 11.84
CA GLY A 58 8.09 -2.68 11.14
C GLY A 58 6.63 -2.38 11.49
N LEU A 59 5.88 -3.39 11.93
CA LEU A 59 4.45 -3.25 12.20
C LEU A 59 4.16 -2.25 13.33
N PHE A 60 4.88 -2.33 14.43
CA PHE A 60 4.66 -1.44 15.59
C PHE A 60 4.96 0.03 15.26
N PRO A 61 6.15 0.40 14.73
CA PRO A 61 6.41 1.78 14.35
C PRO A 61 5.49 2.26 13.21
N GLY A 62 5.08 1.39 12.29
CA GLY A 62 4.14 1.72 11.24
C GLY A 62 2.75 2.10 11.77
N ILE A 63 2.22 1.33 12.71
CA ILE A 63 0.95 1.64 13.39
C ILE A 63 1.07 2.94 14.17
N LEU A 64 2.15 3.13 14.94
CA LEU A 64 2.40 4.35 15.70
C LEU A 64 2.44 5.58 14.78
N ALA A 65 3.19 5.50 13.67
CA ALA A 65 3.26 6.57 12.68
C ALA A 65 1.88 6.86 12.06
N GLY A 66 1.08 5.84 11.78
CA GLY A 66 -0.30 5.99 11.31
C GLY A 66 -1.18 6.74 12.31
N ILE A 67 -1.11 6.41 13.60
CA ILE A 67 -1.84 7.10 14.67
C ILE A 67 -1.39 8.56 14.78
N VAL A 68 -0.08 8.81 14.73
CA VAL A 68 0.49 10.16 14.79
C VAL A 68 0.01 11.03 13.63
N LEU A 69 -0.18 10.46 12.44
CA LEU A 69 -0.75 11.19 11.30
C LEU A 69 -2.27 11.37 11.40
N LEU A 70 -2.96 10.40 11.95
CA LEU A 70 -4.41 10.42 12.06
C LEU A 70 -4.89 11.47 13.07
N LEU A 71 -4.15 11.68 14.18
CA LEU A 71 -4.49 12.66 15.20
C LEU A 71 -4.56 14.09 14.66
N PRO A 72 -3.52 14.67 14.02
CA PRO A 72 -3.61 16.02 13.48
C PRO A 72 -4.61 16.11 12.32
N ALA A 73 -4.76 15.07 11.51
CA ALA A 73 -5.77 15.05 10.46
C ALA A 73 -7.18 15.18 11.03
N TRP A 74 -7.49 14.44 12.08
CA TRP A 74 -8.78 14.48 12.76
C TRP A 74 -9.01 15.81 13.49
N LEU A 75 -7.98 16.32 14.22
CA LEU A 75 -8.07 17.58 14.94
C LEU A 75 -8.29 18.77 14.01
N LEU A 76 -7.54 18.83 12.91
CA LEU A 76 -7.69 19.92 11.93
C LEU A 76 -9.03 19.85 11.22
N SER A 77 -9.46 18.65 10.81
CA SER A 77 -10.77 18.46 10.19
C SER A 77 -11.90 18.98 11.08
N ARG A 78 -11.86 18.64 12.37
CA ARG A 78 -12.84 19.15 13.33
C ARG A 78 -12.74 20.66 13.58
N ARG A 79 -11.51 21.17 13.72
CA ARG A 79 -11.28 22.58 14.02
C ARG A 79 -11.71 23.50 12.88
N TYR A 80 -11.50 23.09 11.65
CA TYR A 80 -11.83 23.88 10.46
C TYR A 80 -13.16 23.51 9.82
N GLY A 81 -13.89 22.55 10.39
CA GLY A 81 -15.20 22.16 9.90
C GLY A 81 -15.17 21.55 8.50
N TRP A 82 -14.07 20.85 8.13
CA TRP A 82 -13.98 20.15 6.85
C TRP A 82 -14.78 18.84 6.92
N GLU A 83 -16.06 18.99 7.15
CA GLU A 83 -17.00 17.87 7.14
C GLU A 83 -17.69 17.81 5.79
N SER A 84 -18.12 16.61 5.42
CA SER A 84 -18.90 16.41 4.19
C SER A 84 -20.01 17.45 4.08
N PRO A 85 -20.19 18.08 2.91
CA PRO A 85 -21.32 18.97 2.68
C PRO A 85 -22.61 18.28 3.09
N GLU A 86 -23.52 19.03 3.73
CA GLU A 86 -24.86 18.54 4.05
C GLU A 86 -25.49 17.95 2.78
N GLY A 87 -25.91 16.68 2.84
CA GLY A 87 -26.57 16.00 1.72
C GLY A 87 -25.77 14.89 1.04
N VAL A 88 -24.53 14.61 1.44
CA VAL A 88 -23.85 13.40 0.98
C VAL A 88 -24.34 12.20 1.77
N GLU A 89 -25.19 11.38 1.16
CA GLU A 89 -25.62 10.11 1.73
C GLU A 89 -24.41 9.24 2.01
N ARG A 90 -24.17 8.94 3.29
CA ARG A 90 -23.12 8.00 3.67
C ARG A 90 -23.57 6.58 3.30
N PRO A 91 -22.81 5.87 2.47
CA PRO A 91 -23.19 4.50 2.16
C PRO A 91 -23.22 3.67 3.44
N PRO A 92 -24.17 2.74 3.58
CA PRO A 92 -24.30 1.93 4.78
C PRO A 92 -23.03 1.10 4.98
N LEU A 93 -22.54 1.03 6.22
CA LEU A 93 -21.25 0.42 6.56
C LEU A 93 -21.18 -1.07 6.16
N TRP A 94 -22.25 -1.81 6.36
CA TRP A 94 -22.26 -3.24 6.12
C TRP A 94 -22.13 -3.65 4.64
N PRO A 95 -22.87 -3.06 3.69
CA PRO A 95 -22.64 -3.29 2.27
C PRO A 95 -21.24 -2.84 1.81
N SER A 96 -20.76 -1.69 2.27
CA SER A 96 -19.42 -1.18 1.95
C SER A 96 -18.32 -2.12 2.44
N PHE A 97 -18.46 -2.65 3.66
CA PHE A 97 -17.54 -3.65 4.20
C PHE A 97 -17.52 -4.93 3.37
N LYS A 98 -18.69 -5.44 2.97
CA LYS A 98 -18.77 -6.62 2.10
C LYS A 98 -18.10 -6.41 0.75
N GLN A 99 -18.24 -5.23 0.16
CA GLN A 99 -17.55 -4.88 -1.09
C GLN A 99 -16.04 -4.77 -0.93
N ALA A 100 -15.57 -4.31 0.24
CA ALA A 100 -14.15 -4.20 0.55
C ALA A 100 -13.50 -5.54 0.97
N LEU A 101 -14.29 -6.55 1.33
CA LEU A 101 -13.80 -7.84 1.83
C LEU A 101 -12.74 -8.49 0.93
N PRO A 102 -12.92 -8.57 -0.41
CA PRO A 102 -11.91 -9.13 -1.28
C PRO A 102 -10.58 -8.36 -1.22
N ALA A 103 -10.63 -7.03 -1.16
CA ALA A 103 -9.44 -6.21 -1.05
C ALA A 103 -8.75 -6.36 0.31
N LEU A 104 -9.52 -6.45 1.39
CA LEU A 104 -9.03 -6.65 2.76
C LEU A 104 -8.42 -8.04 2.97
N PHE A 105 -8.85 -9.03 2.21
CA PHE A 105 -8.32 -10.40 2.31
C PHE A 105 -6.92 -10.52 1.71
N ALA A 106 -6.54 -9.69 0.74
CA ALA A 106 -5.22 -9.74 0.11
C ALA A 106 -4.05 -9.58 1.11
N PRO A 107 -4.01 -8.56 1.98
CA PRO A 107 -2.98 -8.46 3.01
C PRO A 107 -2.96 -9.65 3.97
N ILE A 108 -4.13 -10.16 4.35
CA ILE A 108 -4.25 -11.32 5.25
C ILE A 108 -3.66 -12.57 4.60
N LEU A 109 -3.94 -12.78 3.32
CA LEU A 109 -3.42 -13.91 2.54
C LEU A 109 -1.90 -13.85 2.44
N ILE A 110 -1.35 -12.69 2.08
CA ILE A 110 0.09 -12.49 1.89
C ILE A 110 0.82 -12.60 3.23
N LEU A 111 0.43 -11.81 4.23
CA LEU A 111 1.11 -11.79 5.53
C LEU A 111 0.89 -13.08 6.32
N GLY A 112 -0.30 -13.66 6.23
CA GLY A 112 -0.61 -14.95 6.85
C GLY A 112 0.24 -16.08 6.28
N GLY A 113 0.37 -16.14 4.96
CA GLY A 113 1.19 -17.13 4.26
C GLY A 113 2.69 -16.99 4.56
N LEU A 114 3.20 -15.75 4.60
CA LEU A 114 4.57 -15.46 5.01
C LEU A 114 4.83 -15.85 6.46
N ARG A 115 3.93 -15.47 7.37
CA ARG A 115 4.11 -15.70 8.80
C ARG A 115 3.99 -17.17 9.19
N SER A 116 3.11 -17.92 8.54
CA SER A 116 2.98 -19.37 8.73
C SER A 116 4.14 -20.18 8.13
N GLY A 117 4.98 -19.55 7.31
CA GLY A 117 6.07 -20.23 6.62
C GLY A 117 5.63 -21.07 5.42
N LEU A 118 4.37 -20.95 5.01
CA LEU A 118 3.87 -21.63 3.81
C LEU A 118 4.44 -21.04 2.54
N PHE A 119 4.75 -19.74 2.52
CA PHE A 119 5.27 -19.03 1.38
C PHE A 119 6.61 -18.36 1.67
N THR A 120 7.51 -18.45 0.72
CA THR A 120 8.63 -17.52 0.60
C THR A 120 8.14 -16.14 0.16
N PRO A 121 8.92 -15.06 0.32
CA PRO A 121 8.52 -13.73 -0.16
C PRO A 121 8.16 -13.67 -1.64
N THR A 122 8.89 -14.42 -2.47
CA THR A 122 8.64 -14.50 -3.91
C THR A 122 7.33 -15.23 -4.22
N GLU A 123 7.06 -16.34 -3.54
CA GLU A 123 5.81 -17.09 -3.70
C GLU A 123 4.61 -16.27 -3.20
N ALA A 124 4.76 -15.55 -2.10
CA ALA A 124 3.73 -14.65 -1.59
C ALA A 124 3.40 -13.52 -2.59
N ALA A 125 4.40 -13.01 -3.31
CA ALA A 125 4.19 -12.03 -4.37
C ALA A 125 3.40 -12.64 -5.54
N VAL A 126 3.76 -13.86 -5.98
CA VAL A 126 3.02 -14.57 -7.03
C VAL A 126 1.58 -14.84 -6.63
N VAL A 127 1.35 -15.32 -5.41
CA VAL A 127 0.01 -15.56 -4.86
C VAL A 127 -0.78 -14.25 -4.78
N GLY A 128 -0.15 -13.16 -4.34
CA GLY A 128 -0.77 -11.83 -4.28
C GLY A 128 -1.20 -11.32 -5.65
N VAL A 129 -0.34 -11.46 -6.67
CA VAL A 129 -0.67 -11.08 -8.06
C VAL A 129 -1.79 -11.95 -8.61
N ALA A 130 -1.70 -13.28 -8.45
CA ALA A 130 -2.74 -14.20 -8.91
C ALA A 130 -4.08 -13.90 -8.25
N TYR A 131 -4.09 -13.67 -6.94
CA TYR A 131 -5.27 -13.26 -6.21
C TYR A 131 -5.85 -11.94 -6.73
N GLY A 132 -5.02 -10.91 -6.91
CA GLY A 132 -5.45 -9.61 -7.42
C GLY A 132 -6.06 -9.71 -8.83
N VAL A 133 -5.45 -10.51 -9.70
CA VAL A 133 -5.99 -10.77 -11.06
C VAL A 133 -7.34 -11.50 -10.99
N LEU A 134 -7.45 -12.54 -10.17
CA LEU A 134 -8.71 -13.29 -9.99
C LEU A 134 -9.82 -12.39 -9.45
N VAL A 135 -9.55 -11.61 -8.42
CA VAL A 135 -10.52 -10.68 -7.85
C VAL A 135 -10.90 -9.61 -8.88
N GLY A 136 -9.91 -9.04 -9.57
CA GLY A 136 -10.12 -8.00 -10.58
C GLY A 136 -10.96 -8.45 -11.78
N LEU A 137 -10.77 -9.69 -12.23
CA LEU A 137 -11.49 -10.25 -13.38
C LEU A 137 -12.88 -10.78 -13.00
N PHE A 138 -12.99 -11.50 -11.88
CA PHE A 138 -14.22 -12.28 -11.59
C PHE A 138 -15.10 -11.64 -10.52
N VAL A 139 -14.52 -10.97 -9.52
CA VAL A 139 -15.28 -10.39 -8.39
C VAL A 139 -15.66 -8.96 -8.69
N THR A 140 -14.70 -8.08 -8.91
CA THR A 140 -14.95 -6.67 -9.19
C THR A 140 -15.26 -6.41 -10.65
N ARG A 141 -14.78 -7.26 -11.55
CA ARG A 141 -14.96 -7.16 -13.02
C ARG A 141 -14.47 -5.83 -13.61
N GLU A 142 -13.59 -5.16 -12.90
CA GLU A 142 -12.97 -3.90 -13.34
C GLU A 142 -11.76 -4.15 -14.24
N LEU A 143 -11.13 -5.32 -14.10
CA LEU A 143 -9.95 -5.69 -14.86
C LEU A 143 -10.35 -6.33 -16.20
N GLN A 144 -9.80 -5.80 -17.29
CA GLN A 144 -9.98 -6.34 -18.63
C GLN A 144 -8.71 -7.06 -19.09
N TRP A 145 -8.85 -8.12 -19.88
CA TRP A 145 -7.72 -8.88 -20.41
C TRP A 145 -6.71 -8.03 -21.16
N GLY A 146 -7.18 -7.04 -21.93
CA GLY A 146 -6.31 -6.09 -22.64
C GLY A 146 -5.49 -5.18 -21.71
N SER A 147 -6.03 -4.86 -20.53
CA SER A 147 -5.34 -4.05 -19.53
C SER A 147 -4.21 -4.80 -18.84
N LEU A 148 -4.28 -6.13 -18.75
CA LEU A 148 -3.23 -6.96 -18.14
C LEU A 148 -1.88 -6.77 -18.83
N TRP A 149 -1.85 -6.75 -20.16
CA TRP A 149 -0.61 -6.55 -20.91
C TRP A 149 0.01 -5.18 -20.64
N ARG A 150 -0.81 -4.15 -20.55
CA ARG A 150 -0.34 -2.81 -20.19
C ARG A 150 0.20 -2.77 -18.77
N LEU A 151 -0.51 -3.37 -17.81
CA LEU A 151 -0.07 -3.46 -16.42
C LEU A 151 1.24 -4.25 -16.27
N CYS A 152 1.40 -5.34 -17.02
CA CYS A 152 2.66 -6.09 -17.06
C CYS A 152 3.80 -5.23 -17.60
N GLY A 153 3.56 -4.44 -18.64
CA GLY A 153 4.55 -3.51 -19.19
C GLY A 153 4.94 -2.42 -18.19
N GLU A 154 3.97 -1.80 -17.53
CA GLU A 154 4.22 -0.80 -16.48
C GLU A 154 4.98 -1.42 -15.28
N ALA A 155 4.61 -2.61 -14.86
CA ALA A 155 5.31 -3.34 -13.79
C ALA A 155 6.76 -3.67 -14.19
N ALA A 156 6.99 -4.08 -15.43
CA ALA A 156 8.33 -4.38 -15.95
C ALA A 156 9.24 -3.15 -15.93
N VAL A 157 8.71 -1.98 -16.33
CA VAL A 157 9.46 -0.71 -16.29
C VAL A 157 9.82 -0.35 -14.85
N ILE A 158 8.86 -0.40 -13.93
CA ILE A 158 9.11 -0.10 -12.51
C ILE A 158 10.14 -1.07 -11.94
N SER A 159 10.01 -2.37 -12.20
CA SER A 159 10.98 -3.38 -11.75
C SER A 159 12.37 -3.13 -12.32
N GLY A 160 12.47 -2.76 -13.59
CA GLY A 160 13.74 -2.40 -14.23
C GLY A 160 14.43 -1.19 -13.59
N VAL A 161 13.67 -0.15 -13.28
CA VAL A 161 14.18 1.04 -12.57
C VAL A 161 14.68 0.67 -11.17
N VAL A 162 13.90 -0.11 -10.42
CA VAL A 162 14.29 -0.56 -9.07
C VAL A 162 15.57 -1.39 -9.12
N MET A 163 15.67 -2.36 -10.06
CA MET A 163 16.87 -3.18 -10.24
C MET A 163 18.10 -2.33 -10.60
N LEU A 164 17.94 -1.33 -11.45
CA LEU A 164 19.01 -0.41 -11.80
C LEU A 164 19.50 0.38 -10.58
N ILE A 165 18.58 0.89 -9.77
CA ILE A 165 18.93 1.63 -8.55
C ILE A 165 19.69 0.73 -7.57
N ILE A 166 19.26 -0.52 -7.37
CA ILE A 166 19.94 -1.49 -6.50
C ILE A 166 21.35 -1.79 -7.02
N ALA A 167 21.49 -2.01 -8.31
CA ALA A 167 22.79 -2.29 -8.93
C ALA A 167 23.76 -1.11 -8.73
N LEU A 168 23.31 0.13 -8.97
CA LEU A 168 24.11 1.33 -8.74
C LEU A 168 24.44 1.54 -7.25
N ALA A 169 23.49 1.33 -6.35
CA ALA A 169 23.71 1.41 -4.92
C ALA A 169 24.76 0.38 -4.44
N GLY A 170 24.74 -0.83 -5.01
CA GLY A 170 25.74 -1.87 -4.75
C GLY A 170 27.16 -1.42 -5.13
N ILE A 171 27.31 -0.72 -6.25
CA ILE A 171 28.62 -0.17 -6.68
C ILE A 171 29.09 0.88 -5.67
N PHE A 172 28.23 1.79 -5.22
CA PHE A 172 28.59 2.78 -4.20
C PHE A 172 28.97 2.13 -2.87
N ALA A 173 28.24 1.11 -2.44
CA ALA A 173 28.56 0.39 -1.19
C ALA A 173 29.89 -0.37 -1.25
N TRP A 174 30.34 -0.78 -2.45
CA TRP A 174 31.63 -1.45 -2.64
C TRP A 174 32.78 -0.46 -2.74
N ALA A 175 32.54 0.74 -3.27
CA ALA A 175 33.56 1.77 -3.48
C ALA A 175 33.88 2.63 -2.22
N GLY A 176 33.04 2.60 -1.17
CA GLY A 176 33.20 3.33 0.10
C GLY A 176 33.61 2.42 1.24
#